data_8536dc4f7e4e9cc66bb9869c08b44815
#
_entry.id   8536dc4f7e4e9cc66bb9869c08b44815
#
_cell.length_a   1.000
_cell.length_b   1.000
_cell.length_c   1.000
_cell.angle_alpha   90.00
_cell.angle_beta   90.00
_cell.angle_gamma   90.00
#
_symmetry.space_group_name_H-M   'P 1'
#
loop_
_entity.id
_entity.type
_entity.pdbx_description
1 polymer ?
#
loop_
_entity_poly.entity_id
_entity_poly.type
_entity_poly.pdbx_seq_one_letter_code
_entity_poly.pdbx_strand_id
1 'polypeptide(L)'
;MSLMIEGGRRLSGDLTVQGAKNSVLPILAACILSGDVCVLQRCPHLEDVDTSIDILRHLGCAVRWNGPDLEVDSSTLTRWDIPDRLMRRMRSSVVFLGAILARCDQAELSYPGGCAIGARPIDLHLSALRTLGACIREEGGSLNCTAPCLTGAEIVLSIPSVGATENAMLAAVGASGVTTISNAAREPEIVDLQTFLRKLGASVHGAGTSTVVVEGAEQPLHSCCHRILGDRIAAATYLAAAAATGGDVFLRDIDYRHLSTVTGVLRQAGCGLVCRDDGIRLTSDGHLRAVSPIRTAPYPGFPTDAQACLLYTSPS
;
A
#
# COMPACT_ATOMS: atom_id res chain seq x y z
N MET A 1 -24.39 -9.79 -5.67
CA MET A 1 -24.49 -10.30 -4.29
C MET A 1 -25.20 -9.25 -3.47
N SER A 2 -26.31 -9.56 -2.78
CA SER A 2 -26.99 -8.62 -1.91
C SER A 2 -26.55 -8.87 -0.47
N LEU A 3 -26.24 -7.81 0.28
CA LEU A 3 -25.90 -7.85 1.69
C LEU A 3 -27.13 -7.46 2.48
N MET A 4 -27.54 -8.28 3.44
CA MET A 4 -28.62 -7.97 4.38
C MET A 4 -28.00 -7.61 5.73
N ILE A 5 -28.33 -6.44 6.26
CA ILE A 5 -27.80 -5.96 7.54
C ILE A 5 -28.98 -5.81 8.51
N GLU A 6 -28.89 -6.50 9.65
CA GLU A 6 -29.81 -6.36 10.77
C GLU A 6 -29.17 -5.43 11.82
N GLY A 7 -29.70 -4.23 11.96
CA GLY A 7 -29.19 -3.20 12.86
C GLY A 7 -29.61 -3.35 14.31
N GLY A 8 -29.28 -2.36 15.16
CA GLY A 8 -29.75 -2.28 16.55
C GLY A 8 -28.90 -3.04 17.56
N ARG A 9 -27.79 -3.65 17.18
CA ARG A 9 -26.88 -4.34 18.09
C ARG A 9 -25.65 -3.49 18.40
N ARG A 10 -25.34 -3.37 19.68
CA ARG A 10 -24.13 -2.75 20.18
C ARG A 10 -22.91 -3.63 19.86
N LEU A 11 -21.86 -3.06 19.26
CA LEU A 11 -20.62 -3.79 18.99
C LEU A 11 -19.73 -3.75 20.22
N SER A 12 -19.22 -4.90 20.64
CA SER A 12 -18.31 -5.00 21.79
C SER A 12 -17.34 -6.17 21.63
N GLY A 13 -16.14 -6.01 22.18
CA GLY A 13 -15.11 -7.07 22.22
C GLY A 13 -13.78 -6.65 21.67
N ASP A 14 -12.88 -7.60 21.56
CA ASP A 14 -11.52 -7.45 21.07
C ASP A 14 -11.42 -7.96 19.63
N LEU A 15 -10.75 -7.21 18.77
CA LEU A 15 -10.51 -7.56 17.38
C LEU A 15 -9.04 -7.34 17.03
N THR A 16 -8.41 -8.32 16.41
CA THR A 16 -7.08 -8.14 15.81
C THR A 16 -7.23 -7.58 14.39
N VAL A 17 -6.65 -6.40 14.16
CA VAL A 17 -6.69 -5.76 12.84
C VAL A 17 -5.82 -6.56 11.87
N GLN A 18 -6.34 -6.87 10.70
CA GLN A 18 -5.61 -7.56 9.62
C GLN A 18 -4.42 -6.75 9.10
N GLY A 19 -3.53 -7.39 8.32
CA GLY A 19 -2.48 -6.69 7.59
C GLY A 19 -3.04 -5.70 6.56
N ALA A 20 -2.34 -4.59 6.36
CA ALA A 20 -2.79 -3.51 5.48
C ALA A 20 -2.71 -3.91 4.01
N LYS A 21 -3.86 -3.80 3.30
CA LYS A 21 -3.92 -4.00 1.86
C LYS A 21 -2.91 -3.12 1.12
N ASN A 22 -2.92 -1.83 1.41
CA ASN A 22 -2.10 -0.85 0.71
C ASN A 22 -0.60 -0.96 1.03
N SER A 23 -0.24 -1.74 2.06
CA SER A 23 1.16 -2.07 2.35
C SER A 23 1.59 -3.37 1.67
N VAL A 24 0.76 -4.40 1.74
CA VAL A 24 1.14 -5.71 1.19
C VAL A 24 1.31 -5.70 -0.33
N LEU A 25 0.53 -4.89 -1.07
CA LEU A 25 0.59 -4.87 -2.53
C LEU A 25 1.96 -4.40 -3.08
N PRO A 26 2.52 -3.25 -2.67
CA PRO A 26 3.87 -2.86 -3.09
C PRO A 26 4.95 -3.79 -2.54
N ILE A 27 4.77 -4.39 -1.36
CA ILE A 27 5.71 -5.37 -0.80
C ILE A 27 5.72 -6.67 -1.62
N LEU A 28 4.56 -7.14 -2.11
CA LEU A 28 4.49 -8.28 -3.04
C LEU A 28 5.24 -7.98 -4.35
N ALA A 29 5.09 -6.78 -4.89
CA ALA A 29 5.89 -6.35 -6.04
C ALA A 29 7.40 -6.29 -5.70
N ALA A 30 7.76 -5.80 -4.52
CA ALA A 30 9.14 -5.72 -4.05
C ALA A 30 9.82 -7.10 -3.85
N CYS A 31 9.03 -8.17 -3.59
CA CYS A 31 9.58 -9.53 -3.50
C CYS A 31 10.32 -9.97 -4.77
N ILE A 32 9.98 -9.41 -5.95
CA ILE A 32 10.67 -9.69 -7.21
C ILE A 32 12.15 -9.30 -7.15
N LEU A 33 12.47 -8.26 -6.37
CA LEU A 33 13.83 -7.71 -6.29
C LEU A 33 14.80 -8.61 -5.52
N SER A 34 14.31 -9.47 -4.62
CA SER A 34 15.16 -10.30 -3.76
C SER A 34 15.93 -11.38 -4.55
N GLY A 35 15.33 -11.96 -5.59
CA GLY A 35 15.87 -13.14 -6.25
C GLY A 35 15.94 -14.39 -5.35
N ASP A 36 15.22 -14.39 -4.23
CA ASP A 36 15.24 -15.39 -3.17
C ASP A 36 13.85 -15.50 -2.50
N VAL A 37 13.74 -16.22 -1.41
CA VAL A 37 12.48 -16.44 -0.67
C VAL A 37 12.20 -15.30 0.29
N CYS A 38 11.03 -14.67 0.16
CA CYS A 38 10.49 -13.73 1.13
C CYS A 38 9.31 -14.33 1.87
N VAL A 39 9.24 -14.17 3.20
CA VAL A 39 8.12 -14.61 4.03
C VAL A 39 7.36 -13.39 4.53
N LEU A 40 6.09 -13.27 4.14
CA LEU A 40 5.21 -12.16 4.53
C LEU A 40 4.23 -12.63 5.60
N GLN A 41 4.44 -12.19 6.84
CA GLN A 41 3.57 -12.48 7.97
C GLN A 41 2.37 -11.53 8.00
N ARG A 42 1.21 -12.03 8.43
CA ARG A 42 -0.05 -11.25 8.45
C ARG A 42 -0.51 -10.75 7.09
N CYS A 43 -0.15 -11.44 6.03
CA CYS A 43 -0.67 -11.13 4.70
C CYS A 43 -2.19 -11.34 4.69
N PRO A 44 -3.02 -10.33 4.36
CA PRO A 44 -4.47 -10.48 4.38
C PRO A 44 -4.97 -11.29 3.18
N HIS A 45 -6.01 -12.08 3.39
CA HIS A 45 -6.71 -12.77 2.30
C HIS A 45 -7.71 -11.83 1.63
N LEU A 46 -7.30 -11.20 0.52
CA LEU A 46 -8.07 -10.22 -0.23
C LEU A 46 -7.94 -10.48 -1.74
N GLU A 47 -8.95 -10.12 -2.52
CA GLU A 47 -8.95 -10.29 -3.98
C GLU A 47 -7.76 -9.60 -4.68
N ASP A 48 -7.35 -8.41 -4.19
CA ASP A 48 -6.18 -7.70 -4.70
C ASP A 48 -4.87 -8.46 -4.40
N VAL A 49 -4.78 -9.13 -3.24
CA VAL A 49 -3.65 -9.99 -2.87
C VAL A 49 -3.61 -11.23 -3.76
N ASP A 50 -4.76 -11.88 -3.96
CA ASP A 50 -4.87 -13.05 -4.86
C ASP A 50 -4.48 -12.66 -6.31
N THR A 51 -4.88 -11.47 -6.75
CA THR A 51 -4.47 -10.95 -8.06
C THR A 51 -2.97 -10.71 -8.14
N SER A 52 -2.34 -10.18 -7.09
CA SER A 52 -0.89 -10.00 -7.00
C SER A 52 -0.15 -11.35 -7.00
N ILE A 53 -0.70 -12.36 -6.30
CA ILE A 53 -0.18 -13.73 -6.32
C ILE A 53 -0.25 -14.32 -7.74
N ASP A 54 -1.36 -14.10 -8.45
CA ASP A 54 -1.51 -14.56 -9.84
C ASP A 54 -0.50 -13.85 -10.78
N ILE A 55 -0.23 -12.55 -10.55
CA ILE A 55 0.82 -11.82 -11.28
C ILE A 55 2.19 -12.43 -11.01
N LEU A 56 2.57 -12.64 -9.74
CA LEU A 56 3.85 -13.24 -9.36
C LEU A 56 4.03 -14.63 -9.96
N ARG A 57 3.00 -15.47 -9.90
CA ARG A 57 3.03 -16.80 -10.54
C ARG A 57 3.18 -16.72 -12.06
N HIS A 58 2.50 -15.77 -12.72
CA HIS A 58 2.66 -15.54 -14.15
C HIS A 58 4.09 -15.13 -14.50
N LEU A 59 4.73 -14.30 -13.68
CA LEU A 59 6.13 -13.89 -13.84
C LEU A 59 7.12 -15.04 -13.61
N GLY A 60 6.65 -16.18 -13.07
CA GLY A 60 7.45 -17.38 -12.81
C GLY A 60 7.87 -17.55 -11.35
N CYS A 61 7.41 -16.70 -10.44
CA CYS A 61 7.66 -16.87 -9.01
C CYS A 61 6.87 -18.04 -8.43
N ALA A 62 7.46 -18.79 -7.50
CA ALA A 62 6.71 -19.76 -6.71
C ALA A 62 6.09 -19.07 -5.50
N VAL A 63 4.76 -19.15 -5.38
CA VAL A 63 4.02 -18.49 -4.29
C VAL A 63 3.12 -19.49 -3.59
N ARG A 64 3.25 -19.59 -2.27
CA ARG A 64 2.46 -20.52 -1.45
C ARG A 64 2.09 -19.92 -0.10
N TRP A 65 0.91 -20.29 0.40
CA TRP A 65 0.54 -20.07 1.78
C TRP A 65 1.16 -21.14 2.69
N ASN A 66 1.76 -20.71 3.78
CA ASN A 66 2.26 -21.58 4.85
C ASN A 66 1.56 -21.18 6.17
N GLY A 67 0.41 -21.77 6.43
CA GLY A 67 -0.48 -21.30 7.48
C GLY A 67 -0.93 -19.86 7.23
N PRO A 68 -0.72 -18.94 8.18
CA PRO A 68 -1.09 -17.53 8.05
C PRO A 68 -0.08 -16.68 7.24
N ASP A 69 1.06 -17.25 6.89
CA ASP A 69 2.16 -16.55 6.24
C ASP A 69 2.18 -16.86 4.74
N LEU A 70 2.56 -15.88 3.92
CA LEU A 70 2.71 -16.02 2.49
C LEU A 70 4.20 -16.08 2.15
N GLU A 71 4.63 -17.16 1.50
CA GLU A 71 5.99 -17.33 0.99
C GLU A 71 6.02 -17.00 -0.51
N VAL A 72 6.96 -16.14 -0.90
CA VAL A 72 7.21 -15.75 -2.30
C VAL A 72 8.66 -16.05 -2.63
N ASP A 73 8.88 -17.00 -3.52
CA ASP A 73 10.19 -17.32 -4.08
C ASP A 73 10.30 -16.72 -5.48
N SER A 74 11.15 -15.71 -5.63
CA SER A 74 11.40 -15.01 -6.88
C SER A 74 12.68 -15.48 -7.60
N SER A 75 13.36 -16.52 -7.10
CA SER A 75 14.54 -17.11 -7.75
C SER A 75 14.23 -17.72 -9.11
N THR A 76 12.98 -18.15 -9.30
CA THR A 76 12.48 -18.82 -10.52
C THR A 76 11.80 -17.86 -11.50
N LEU A 77 11.92 -16.55 -11.32
CA LEU A 77 11.35 -15.54 -12.21
C LEU A 77 11.92 -15.67 -13.63
N THR A 78 11.03 -15.77 -14.63
CA THR A 78 11.40 -16.00 -16.04
C THR A 78 10.70 -15.07 -17.01
N ARG A 79 9.72 -14.29 -16.56
CA ARG A 79 8.90 -13.41 -17.41
C ARG A 79 8.92 -11.98 -16.90
N TRP A 80 8.62 -11.05 -17.79
CA TRP A 80 8.58 -9.61 -17.55
C TRP A 80 7.29 -8.95 -18.04
N ASP A 81 6.32 -9.76 -18.52
CA ASP A 81 5.02 -9.29 -19.01
C ASP A 81 3.90 -9.54 -18.00
N ILE A 82 2.94 -8.64 -17.94
CA ILE A 82 1.69 -8.85 -17.21
C ILE A 82 0.52 -8.79 -18.19
N PRO A 83 -0.22 -9.91 -18.38
CA PRO A 83 -1.30 -9.96 -19.34
C PRO A 83 -2.48 -9.06 -18.96
N ASP A 84 -3.16 -8.51 -19.97
CA ASP A 84 -4.29 -7.58 -19.83
C ASP A 84 -5.36 -8.06 -18.83
N ARG A 85 -5.68 -9.36 -18.85
CA ARG A 85 -6.64 -9.95 -17.91
C ARG A 85 -6.27 -9.77 -16.43
N LEU A 86 -4.98 -9.74 -16.08
CA LEU A 86 -4.51 -9.51 -14.72
C LEU A 86 -4.39 -8.01 -14.41
N MET A 87 -3.91 -7.20 -15.36
CA MET A 87 -3.85 -5.75 -15.23
C MET A 87 -5.23 -5.13 -14.96
N ARG A 88 -6.29 -5.67 -15.60
CA ARG A 88 -7.66 -5.15 -15.42
C ARG A 88 -8.33 -5.54 -14.11
N ARG A 89 -7.87 -6.58 -13.42
CA ARG A 89 -8.46 -7.03 -12.16
C ARG A 89 -8.14 -6.11 -10.99
N MET A 90 -6.98 -5.47 -11.04
CA MET A 90 -6.49 -4.63 -9.95
C MET A 90 -5.82 -3.37 -10.49
N ARG A 91 -6.27 -2.20 -10.03
CA ARG A 91 -5.69 -0.95 -10.47
C ARG A 91 -4.22 -0.77 -10.05
N SER A 92 -3.89 -1.17 -8.82
CA SER A 92 -2.53 -1.08 -8.27
C SER A 92 -1.53 -2.05 -8.93
N SER A 93 -1.96 -2.86 -9.92
CA SER A 93 -1.06 -3.72 -10.69
C SER A 93 0.09 -2.96 -11.35
N VAL A 94 -0.08 -1.66 -11.65
CA VAL A 94 0.99 -0.81 -12.18
C VAL A 94 2.21 -0.69 -11.26
N VAL A 95 2.08 -0.96 -9.95
CA VAL A 95 3.21 -0.90 -9.00
C VAL A 95 4.29 -1.96 -9.31
N PHE A 96 3.91 -3.05 -9.97
CA PHE A 96 4.85 -4.08 -10.42
C PHE A 96 5.84 -3.57 -11.47
N LEU A 97 5.50 -2.50 -12.22
CA LEU A 97 6.33 -1.99 -13.32
C LEU A 97 7.75 -1.63 -12.85
N GLY A 98 7.88 -0.88 -11.75
CA GLY A 98 9.20 -0.49 -11.21
C GLY A 98 10.05 -1.68 -10.79
N ALA A 99 9.44 -2.66 -10.12
CA ALA A 99 10.13 -3.87 -9.68
C ALA A 99 10.57 -4.75 -10.87
N ILE A 100 9.70 -4.92 -11.88
CA ILE A 100 10.03 -5.69 -13.09
C ILE A 100 11.16 -5.01 -13.86
N LEU A 101 11.11 -3.69 -14.06
CA LEU A 101 12.18 -2.95 -14.75
C LEU A 101 13.52 -3.06 -14.01
N ALA A 102 13.50 -2.94 -12.69
CA ALA A 102 14.73 -3.07 -11.88
C ALA A 102 15.33 -4.48 -11.89
N ARG A 103 14.51 -5.52 -12.15
CA ARG A 103 14.94 -6.93 -12.11
C ARG A 103 15.22 -7.52 -13.48
N CYS A 104 14.50 -7.09 -14.53
CA CYS A 104 14.47 -7.70 -15.86
C CYS A 104 14.92 -6.77 -16.98
N ASP A 105 15.23 -5.50 -16.71
CA ASP A 105 15.61 -4.47 -17.69
C ASP A 105 14.53 -4.18 -18.76
N GLN A 106 13.40 -4.85 -18.70
CA GLN A 106 12.26 -4.71 -19.61
C GLN A 106 10.97 -5.09 -18.92
N ALA A 107 9.85 -4.51 -19.38
CA ALA A 107 8.50 -4.84 -18.93
C ALA A 107 7.49 -4.62 -20.05
N GLU A 108 6.49 -5.50 -20.13
CA GLU A 108 5.34 -5.35 -21.03
C GLU A 108 4.06 -5.50 -20.21
N LEU A 109 3.18 -4.49 -20.26
CA LEU A 109 1.91 -4.53 -19.55
C LEU A 109 0.88 -3.64 -20.26
N SER A 110 -0.40 -3.94 -20.09
CA SER A 110 -1.48 -3.06 -20.52
C SER A 110 -1.75 -1.99 -19.46
N TYR A 111 -2.54 -0.98 -19.83
CA TYR A 111 -3.03 -0.02 -18.85
C TYR A 111 -3.85 -0.72 -17.77
N PRO A 112 -3.67 -0.35 -16.48
CA PRO A 112 -4.43 -0.95 -15.40
C PRO A 112 -5.92 -0.70 -15.58
N GLY A 113 -6.75 -1.61 -15.11
CA GLY A 113 -8.20 -1.51 -15.16
C GLY A 113 -8.72 -0.22 -14.54
N GLY A 114 -9.86 0.25 -15.04
CA GLY A 114 -10.54 1.42 -14.50
C GLY A 114 -11.10 1.14 -13.10
N CYS A 115 -11.11 2.16 -12.26
CA CYS A 115 -11.88 2.15 -11.03
C CYS A 115 -13.24 2.83 -11.31
N ALA A 116 -14.34 2.29 -10.79
CA ALA A 116 -15.67 2.89 -10.90
C ALA A 116 -15.76 4.34 -10.35
N ILE A 117 -14.76 4.76 -9.58
CA ILE A 117 -14.68 6.09 -8.94
C ILE A 117 -14.12 7.17 -9.88
N GLY A 118 -13.56 6.81 -11.06
CA GLY A 118 -13.05 7.77 -12.05
C GLY A 118 -11.68 7.46 -12.64
N ALA A 119 -11.28 8.26 -13.64
CA ALA A 119 -9.97 8.17 -14.26
C ALA A 119 -8.87 8.52 -13.24
N ARG A 120 -7.90 7.62 -13.10
CA ARG A 120 -6.70 7.86 -12.30
C ARG A 120 -5.49 7.63 -13.21
N PRO A 121 -4.94 8.67 -13.81
CA PRO A 121 -3.81 8.56 -14.72
C PRO A 121 -2.59 7.95 -14.02
N ILE A 122 -1.74 7.28 -14.80
CA ILE A 122 -0.47 6.67 -14.33
C ILE A 122 0.74 7.51 -14.78
N ASP A 123 0.49 8.72 -15.24
CA ASP A 123 1.49 9.67 -15.76
C ASP A 123 2.64 9.91 -14.79
N LEU A 124 2.36 10.04 -13.49
CA LEU A 124 3.40 10.23 -12.47
C LEU A 124 4.29 8.99 -12.33
N HIS A 125 3.73 7.79 -12.46
CA HIS A 125 4.52 6.56 -12.47
C HIS A 125 5.46 6.53 -13.67
N LEU A 126 4.92 6.79 -14.87
CA LEU A 126 5.70 6.76 -16.11
C LEU A 126 6.75 7.88 -16.13
N SER A 127 6.41 9.07 -15.64
CA SER A 127 7.35 10.19 -15.53
C SER A 127 8.52 9.85 -14.61
N ALA A 128 8.26 9.28 -13.43
CA ALA A 128 9.30 8.88 -12.49
C ALA A 128 10.26 7.84 -13.11
N LEU A 129 9.71 6.82 -13.78
CA LEU A 129 10.52 5.78 -14.42
C LEU A 129 11.32 6.31 -15.63
N ARG A 130 10.75 7.23 -16.42
CA ARG A 130 11.49 7.93 -17.50
C ARG A 130 12.64 8.75 -16.93
N THR A 131 12.45 9.40 -15.80
CA THR A 131 13.52 10.16 -15.13
C THR A 131 14.68 9.27 -14.71
N LEU A 132 14.42 8.01 -14.33
CA LEU A 132 15.44 7.01 -14.05
C LEU A 132 16.08 6.41 -15.32
N GLY A 133 15.67 6.82 -16.52
CA GLY A 133 16.23 6.35 -17.80
C GLY A 133 15.43 5.26 -18.50
N ALA A 134 14.24 4.90 -18.02
CA ALA A 134 13.39 3.94 -18.72
C ALA A 134 12.83 4.53 -20.04
N CYS A 135 12.96 3.79 -21.13
CA CYS A 135 12.29 4.06 -22.39
C CYS A 135 10.92 3.41 -22.38
N ILE A 136 9.85 4.20 -22.39
CA ILE A 136 8.47 3.72 -22.31
C ILE A 136 7.74 4.14 -23.58
N ARG A 137 7.29 3.15 -24.35
CA ARG A 137 6.46 3.30 -25.54
C ARG A 137 5.02 2.90 -25.21
N GLU A 138 4.09 3.75 -25.61
CA GLU A 138 2.65 3.58 -25.38
C GLU A 138 1.99 3.30 -26.73
N GLU A 139 1.68 2.04 -27.00
CA GLU A 139 1.15 1.60 -28.29
C GLU A 139 -0.06 0.67 -28.10
N GLY A 140 -1.19 0.96 -28.74
CA GLY A 140 -2.35 0.07 -28.75
C GLY A 140 -2.95 -0.28 -27.38
N GLY A 141 -2.77 0.57 -26.37
CA GLY A 141 -3.20 0.32 -24.99
C GLY A 141 -2.24 -0.55 -24.17
N SER A 142 -1.04 -0.82 -24.71
CA SER A 142 0.05 -1.50 -24.04
C SER A 142 1.21 -0.56 -23.74
N LEU A 143 1.93 -0.84 -22.66
CA LEU A 143 3.18 -0.19 -22.25
C LEU A 143 4.32 -1.16 -22.55
N ASN A 144 5.20 -0.79 -23.48
CA ASN A 144 6.44 -1.50 -23.77
C ASN A 144 7.58 -0.71 -23.17
N CYS A 145 8.21 -1.24 -22.15
CA CYS A 145 9.21 -0.55 -21.35
C CYS A 145 10.56 -1.27 -21.45
N THR A 146 11.63 -0.52 -21.65
CA THR A 146 13.01 -1.03 -21.61
C THR A 146 13.87 -0.10 -20.75
N ALA A 147 14.72 -0.69 -19.93
CA ALA A 147 15.60 0.05 -19.01
C ALA A 147 16.93 -0.72 -18.83
N PRO A 148 17.77 -0.82 -19.87
CA PRO A 148 19.00 -1.60 -19.80
C PRO A 148 20.01 -1.05 -18.76
N CYS A 149 19.81 0.18 -18.33
CA CYS A 149 20.60 0.80 -17.26
C CYS A 149 19.76 1.89 -16.61
N LEU A 150 19.10 1.56 -15.50
CA LEU A 150 18.49 2.58 -14.65
C LEU A 150 19.58 3.39 -13.95
N THR A 151 19.42 4.70 -13.89
CA THR A 151 20.39 5.63 -13.28
C THR A 151 19.69 6.47 -12.23
N GLY A 152 20.31 6.61 -11.07
CA GLY A 152 19.84 7.47 -10.00
C GLY A 152 19.64 8.93 -10.46
N ALA A 153 18.54 9.53 -10.02
CA ALA A 153 18.12 10.84 -10.48
C ALA A 153 17.31 11.58 -9.40
N GLU A 154 17.10 12.86 -9.62
CA GLU A 154 16.15 13.66 -8.84
C GLU A 154 14.75 13.55 -9.47
N ILE A 155 13.80 12.97 -8.75
CA ILE A 155 12.40 12.83 -9.15
C ILE A 155 11.58 13.80 -8.31
N VAL A 156 10.84 14.69 -8.97
CA VAL A 156 9.94 15.64 -8.30
C VAL A 156 8.51 15.28 -8.67
N LEU A 157 7.72 14.79 -7.70
CA LEU A 157 6.31 14.51 -7.93
C LEU A 157 5.48 15.79 -7.82
N SER A 158 4.62 16.07 -8.80
CA SER A 158 3.75 17.25 -8.79
C SER A 158 2.72 17.23 -7.65
N ILE A 159 2.30 16.04 -7.25
CA ILE A 159 1.48 15.77 -6.06
C ILE A 159 2.04 14.56 -5.31
N PRO A 160 1.83 14.44 -4.00
CA PRO A 160 2.27 13.26 -3.23
C PRO A 160 1.42 12.03 -3.60
N SER A 161 1.87 11.30 -4.62
CA SER A 161 1.20 10.08 -5.11
C SER A 161 1.82 8.86 -4.45
N VAL A 162 1.01 8.06 -3.73
CA VAL A 162 1.44 6.82 -3.07
C VAL A 162 2.04 5.87 -4.10
N GLY A 163 1.26 5.49 -5.12
CA GLY A 163 1.71 4.50 -6.09
C GLY A 163 2.92 4.95 -6.93
N ALA A 164 3.03 6.25 -7.27
CA ALA A 164 4.20 6.75 -7.99
C ALA A 164 5.45 6.75 -7.09
N THR A 165 5.30 7.07 -5.80
CA THR A 165 6.40 6.96 -4.82
C THR A 165 6.88 5.51 -4.68
N GLU A 166 5.94 4.56 -4.53
CA GLU A 166 6.25 3.12 -4.45
C GLU A 166 6.99 2.64 -5.70
N ASN A 167 6.47 2.95 -6.88
CA ASN A 167 7.08 2.54 -8.15
C ASN A 167 8.48 3.13 -8.35
N ALA A 168 8.66 4.41 -8.01
CA ALA A 168 9.96 5.07 -8.06
C ALA A 168 10.96 4.42 -7.07
N MET A 169 10.53 4.13 -5.84
CA MET A 169 11.37 3.43 -4.85
C MET A 169 11.82 2.05 -5.35
N LEU A 170 10.88 1.26 -5.90
CA LEU A 170 11.17 -0.09 -6.41
C LEU A 170 12.14 -0.06 -7.59
N ALA A 171 11.96 0.86 -8.53
CA ALA A 171 12.86 1.00 -9.67
C ALA A 171 14.24 1.53 -9.25
N ALA A 172 14.28 2.48 -8.30
CA ALA A 172 15.51 3.11 -7.83
C ALA A 172 16.45 2.12 -7.11
N VAL A 173 15.91 1.06 -6.51
CA VAL A 173 16.73 -0.01 -5.90
C VAL A 173 17.64 -0.69 -6.94
N GLY A 174 17.16 -0.83 -8.18
CA GLY A 174 17.97 -1.39 -9.29
C GLY A 174 18.74 -0.34 -10.10
N ALA A 175 18.67 0.94 -9.75
CA ALA A 175 19.35 2.00 -10.47
C ALA A 175 20.81 2.19 -10.00
N SER A 176 21.70 2.61 -10.87
CA SER A 176 23.08 2.97 -10.50
C SER A 176 23.11 4.34 -9.86
N GLY A 177 23.72 4.48 -8.68
CA GLY A 177 23.87 5.74 -7.97
C GLY A 177 22.69 6.07 -7.04
N VAL A 178 22.45 7.35 -6.79
CA VAL A 178 21.49 7.83 -5.79
C VAL A 178 20.26 8.42 -6.46
N THR A 179 19.09 8.02 -6.02
CA THR A 179 17.80 8.61 -6.40
C THR A 179 17.22 9.38 -5.24
N THR A 180 16.80 10.63 -5.50
CA THR A 180 16.05 11.46 -4.54
C THR A 180 14.63 11.66 -5.06
N ILE A 181 13.62 11.25 -4.29
CA ILE A 181 12.21 11.44 -4.62
C ILE A 181 11.67 12.58 -3.75
N SER A 182 11.44 13.73 -4.35
CA SER A 182 10.89 14.93 -3.71
C SER A 182 9.37 14.98 -3.84
N ASN A 183 8.70 15.55 -2.83
CA ASN A 183 7.25 15.54 -2.68
C ASN A 183 6.66 14.12 -2.66
N ALA A 184 7.41 13.19 -2.05
CA ALA A 184 7.01 11.80 -1.85
C ALA A 184 5.76 11.69 -0.96
N ALA A 185 4.99 10.64 -1.15
CA ALA A 185 3.91 10.25 -0.25
C ALA A 185 4.48 9.89 1.13
N ARG A 186 3.72 10.18 2.20
CA ARG A 186 4.19 10.06 3.59
C ARG A 186 3.46 8.96 4.37
N GLU A 187 2.58 8.26 3.72
CA GLU A 187 1.74 7.23 4.30
C GLU A 187 2.58 6.17 5.04
N PRO A 188 2.07 5.61 6.14
CA PRO A 188 2.74 4.53 6.88
C PRO A 188 3.13 3.34 6.00
N GLU A 189 2.37 3.10 4.94
CA GLU A 189 2.60 2.05 3.96
C GLU A 189 3.92 2.26 3.18
N ILE A 190 4.31 3.52 2.92
CA ILE A 190 5.62 3.87 2.33
C ILE A 190 6.76 3.57 3.32
N VAL A 191 6.53 3.84 4.62
CA VAL A 191 7.50 3.51 5.67
C VAL A 191 7.67 1.99 5.80
N ASP A 192 6.58 1.24 5.66
CA ASP A 192 6.60 -0.23 5.69
C ASP A 192 7.36 -0.81 4.48
N LEU A 193 7.13 -0.25 3.28
CA LEU A 193 7.88 -0.61 2.08
C LEU A 193 9.38 -0.32 2.25
N GLN A 194 9.77 0.87 2.77
CA GLN A 194 11.17 1.16 3.09
C GLN A 194 11.75 0.11 4.05
N THR A 195 10.99 -0.25 5.09
CA THR A 195 11.43 -1.23 6.09
C THR A 195 11.64 -2.60 5.45
N PHE A 196 10.77 -3.01 4.55
CA PHE A 196 10.91 -4.24 3.79
C PHE A 196 12.15 -4.21 2.88
N LEU A 197 12.31 -3.15 2.07
CA LEU A 197 13.46 -2.99 1.17
C LEU A 197 14.80 -3.01 1.94
N ARG A 198 14.85 -2.37 3.10
CA ARG A 198 16.05 -2.42 3.97
C ARG A 198 16.34 -3.82 4.50
N LYS A 199 15.30 -4.61 4.80
CA LYS A 199 15.47 -6.01 5.18
C LYS A 199 15.98 -6.87 4.02
N LEU A 200 15.73 -6.52 2.78
CA LEU A 200 16.33 -7.15 1.60
C LEU A 200 17.79 -6.74 1.38
N GLY A 201 18.30 -5.73 2.09
CA GLY A 201 19.66 -5.20 1.95
C GLY A 201 19.75 -3.89 1.15
N ALA A 202 18.64 -3.31 0.70
CA ALA A 202 18.63 -2.02 0.00
C ALA A 202 18.87 -0.84 0.96
N SER A 203 19.52 0.22 0.47
CA SER A 203 19.71 1.49 1.18
C SER A 203 18.58 2.46 0.83
N VAL A 204 17.59 2.59 1.71
CA VAL A 204 16.43 3.46 1.52
C VAL A 204 16.19 4.29 2.80
N HIS A 205 16.01 5.60 2.66
CA HIS A 205 15.87 6.54 3.76
C HIS A 205 14.78 7.59 3.49
N GLY A 206 14.24 8.16 4.56
CA GLY A 206 13.35 9.33 4.49
C GLY A 206 11.86 9.03 4.29
N ALA A 207 11.43 7.76 4.16
CA ALA A 207 10.01 7.42 4.11
C ALA A 207 9.25 7.98 5.32
N GLY A 208 8.03 8.46 5.10
CA GLY A 208 7.24 9.20 6.10
C GLY A 208 7.52 10.72 6.10
N THR A 209 8.53 11.18 5.36
CA THR A 209 8.79 12.60 5.08
C THR A 209 8.43 12.96 3.64
N SER A 210 8.63 14.21 3.24
CA SER A 210 8.42 14.63 1.84
C SER A 210 9.53 14.23 0.89
N THR A 211 10.60 13.61 1.38
CA THR A 211 11.77 13.24 0.58
C THR A 211 12.21 11.83 0.92
N VAL A 212 12.27 10.98 -0.10
CA VAL A 212 12.81 9.62 0.02
C VAL A 212 14.08 9.54 -0.79
N VAL A 213 15.13 8.96 -0.21
CA VAL A 213 16.42 8.73 -0.85
C VAL A 213 16.66 7.24 -0.96
N VAL A 214 17.01 6.78 -2.16
CA VAL A 214 17.34 5.38 -2.46
C VAL A 214 18.72 5.34 -3.09
N GLU A 215 19.62 4.58 -2.50
CA GLU A 215 20.90 4.24 -3.12
C GLU A 215 20.74 2.90 -3.85
N GLY A 216 21.08 2.86 -5.11
CA GLY A 216 21.00 1.64 -5.90
C GLY A 216 21.83 0.49 -5.30
N ALA A 217 21.30 -0.71 -5.37
CA ALA A 217 21.93 -1.87 -4.76
C ALA A 217 23.18 -2.27 -5.52
N GLU A 218 24.35 -2.16 -4.89
CA GLU A 218 25.63 -2.63 -5.44
C GLU A 218 25.81 -4.16 -5.30
N GLN A 219 25.09 -4.75 -4.37
CA GLN A 219 25.11 -6.19 -4.08
C GLN A 219 23.74 -6.80 -4.30
N PRO A 220 23.66 -8.09 -4.65
CA PRO A 220 22.39 -8.80 -4.74
C PRO A 220 21.59 -8.68 -3.45
N LEU A 221 20.29 -8.41 -3.58
CA LEU A 221 19.37 -8.44 -2.46
C LEU A 221 19.16 -9.90 -2.01
N HIS A 222 18.66 -10.05 -0.77
CA HIS A 222 18.57 -11.39 -0.15
C HIS A 222 17.17 -11.63 0.43
N SER A 223 16.92 -12.86 0.88
CA SER A 223 15.71 -13.29 1.57
C SER A 223 15.42 -12.47 2.83
N CYS A 224 14.15 -12.32 3.15
CA CYS A 224 13.76 -11.74 4.43
C CYS A 224 12.41 -12.27 4.94
N CYS A 225 12.19 -12.07 6.24
CA CYS A 225 10.88 -12.22 6.87
C CYS A 225 10.36 -10.85 7.26
N HIS A 226 9.12 -10.53 6.85
CA HIS A 226 8.51 -9.23 7.11
C HIS A 226 7.07 -9.38 7.61
N ARG A 227 6.75 -8.66 8.68
CA ARG A 227 5.39 -8.58 9.22
C ARG A 227 4.72 -7.34 8.67
N ILE A 228 3.64 -7.54 7.90
CA ILE A 228 2.84 -6.46 7.33
C ILE A 228 2.21 -5.63 8.45
N LEU A 229 2.26 -4.31 8.34
CA LEU A 229 1.66 -3.40 9.31
C LEU A 229 0.13 -3.56 9.36
N GLY A 230 -0.49 -3.18 10.49
CA GLY A 230 -1.94 -3.23 10.66
C GLY A 230 -2.67 -2.23 9.76
N ASP A 231 -3.80 -2.64 9.19
CA ASP A 231 -4.59 -1.82 8.26
C ASP A 231 -5.32 -0.69 8.99
N ARG A 232 -4.78 0.53 8.88
CA ARG A 232 -5.38 1.73 9.47
C ARG A 232 -6.75 2.08 8.88
N ILE A 233 -7.04 1.70 7.65
CA ILE A 233 -8.32 1.98 7.00
C ILE A 233 -9.39 1.02 7.52
N ALA A 234 -9.07 -0.27 7.64
CA ALA A 234 -9.94 -1.24 8.30
C ALA A 234 -10.19 -0.87 9.77
N ALA A 235 -9.14 -0.46 10.49
CA ALA A 235 -9.26 0.00 11.88
C ALA A 235 -10.17 1.23 11.99
N ALA A 236 -10.05 2.22 11.10
CA ALA A 236 -10.94 3.37 11.06
C ALA A 236 -12.40 2.96 10.87
N THR A 237 -12.66 1.98 10.00
CA THR A 237 -14.00 1.42 9.77
C THR A 237 -14.57 0.76 11.03
N TYR A 238 -13.78 -0.04 11.73
CA TYR A 238 -14.21 -0.69 12.97
C TYR A 238 -14.49 0.32 14.09
N LEU A 239 -13.64 1.34 14.22
CA LEU A 239 -13.84 2.42 15.19
C LEU A 239 -15.13 3.21 14.88
N ALA A 240 -15.38 3.54 13.61
CA ALA A 240 -16.58 4.22 13.19
C ALA A 240 -17.84 3.37 13.45
N ALA A 241 -17.81 2.08 13.16
CA ALA A 241 -18.91 1.16 13.43
C ALA A 241 -19.20 1.05 14.95
N ALA A 242 -18.17 0.95 15.78
CA ALA A 242 -18.32 0.94 17.22
C ALA A 242 -18.89 2.26 17.74
N ALA A 243 -18.43 3.41 17.23
CA ALA A 243 -18.94 4.72 17.58
C ALA A 243 -20.45 4.84 17.29
N ALA A 244 -20.87 4.45 16.07
CA ALA A 244 -22.25 4.55 15.62
C ALA A 244 -23.21 3.62 16.39
N THR A 245 -22.73 2.47 16.90
CA THR A 245 -23.55 1.48 17.60
C THR A 245 -23.53 1.62 19.13
N GLY A 246 -22.88 2.66 19.68
CA GLY A 246 -22.71 2.81 21.12
C GLY A 246 -21.81 1.72 21.71
N GLY A 247 -20.78 1.31 20.96
CA GLY A 247 -19.96 0.15 21.22
C GLY A 247 -18.82 0.35 22.21
N ASP A 248 -18.16 -0.76 22.53
CA ASP A 248 -16.94 -0.82 23.30
C ASP A 248 -16.02 -1.87 22.66
N VAL A 249 -15.05 -1.42 21.86
CA VAL A 249 -14.16 -2.32 21.12
C VAL A 249 -12.70 -2.01 21.40
N PHE A 250 -11.89 -3.06 21.46
CA PHE A 250 -10.44 -2.95 21.49
C PHE A 250 -9.85 -3.52 20.19
N LEU A 251 -9.14 -2.67 19.45
CA LEU A 251 -8.43 -3.07 18.22
C LEU A 251 -6.97 -3.34 18.55
N ARG A 252 -6.55 -4.59 18.38
CA ARG A 252 -5.15 -5.04 18.56
C ARG A 252 -4.36 -4.91 17.27
N ASP A 253 -3.04 -4.92 17.39
CA ASP A 253 -2.11 -4.97 16.26
C ASP A 253 -2.24 -3.78 15.28
N ILE A 254 -2.55 -2.62 15.81
CA ILE A 254 -2.61 -1.36 15.06
C ILE A 254 -1.82 -0.26 15.79
N ASP A 255 -1.00 0.44 15.06
CA ASP A 255 -0.36 1.65 15.58
C ASP A 255 -1.38 2.80 15.57
N TYR A 256 -1.82 3.20 16.76
CA TYR A 256 -2.80 4.28 16.91
C TYR A 256 -2.32 5.63 16.35
N ARG A 257 -1.01 5.83 16.22
CA ARG A 257 -0.42 7.05 15.64
C ARG A 257 -0.81 7.22 14.17
N HIS A 258 -1.03 6.11 13.47
CA HIS A 258 -1.50 6.11 12.07
C HIS A 258 -2.97 6.53 11.93
N LEU A 259 -3.70 6.61 13.05
CA LEU A 259 -5.13 6.96 13.11
C LEU A 259 -5.38 8.35 13.72
N SER A 260 -4.36 9.17 13.89
CA SER A 260 -4.43 10.43 14.67
C SER A 260 -5.58 11.35 14.23
N THR A 261 -5.78 11.54 12.93
CA THR A 261 -6.87 12.39 12.40
C THR A 261 -8.26 11.76 12.60
N VAL A 262 -8.39 10.46 12.40
CA VAL A 262 -9.64 9.71 12.62
C VAL A 262 -10.02 9.72 14.11
N THR A 263 -9.06 9.41 14.97
CA THR A 263 -9.29 9.43 16.43
C THR A 263 -9.58 10.81 16.96
N GLY A 264 -9.00 11.86 16.37
CA GLY A 264 -9.30 13.25 16.67
C GLY A 264 -10.77 13.60 16.40
N VAL A 265 -11.29 13.18 15.24
CA VAL A 265 -12.70 13.38 14.88
C VAL A 265 -13.64 12.59 15.81
N LEU A 266 -13.33 11.32 16.10
CA LEU A 266 -14.14 10.49 17.00
C LEU A 266 -14.19 11.05 18.43
N ARG A 267 -13.08 11.63 18.94
CA ARG A 267 -13.09 12.34 20.23
C ARG A 267 -13.98 13.58 20.21
N GLN A 268 -13.94 14.38 19.14
CA GLN A 268 -14.85 15.53 18.98
C GLN A 268 -16.32 15.09 18.95
N ALA A 269 -16.58 13.94 18.33
CA ALA A 269 -17.92 13.34 18.30
C ALA A 269 -18.39 12.82 19.68
N GLY A 270 -17.52 12.79 20.69
CA GLY A 270 -17.87 12.39 22.06
C GLY A 270 -17.43 10.97 22.44
N CYS A 271 -16.68 10.26 21.59
CA CYS A 271 -16.18 8.94 21.92
C CYS A 271 -15.01 8.98 22.92
N GLY A 272 -15.01 8.03 23.86
CA GLY A 272 -13.85 7.72 24.71
C GLY A 272 -12.83 6.93 23.91
N LEU A 273 -11.55 7.34 23.96
CA LEU A 273 -10.44 6.67 23.26
C LEU A 273 -9.24 6.51 24.18
N VAL A 274 -8.81 5.26 24.34
CA VAL A 274 -7.61 4.89 25.11
C VAL A 274 -6.61 4.23 24.15
N CYS A 275 -5.47 4.89 23.94
CA CYS A 275 -4.37 4.40 23.11
C CYS A 275 -3.37 3.63 24.00
N ARG A 276 -2.90 2.46 23.52
CA ARG A 276 -1.91 1.61 24.15
C ARG A 276 -0.91 1.13 23.11
N ASP A 277 0.23 0.62 23.54
CA ASP A 277 1.27 0.11 22.62
C ASP A 277 0.77 -1.10 21.80
N ASP A 278 -0.17 -1.89 22.36
CA ASP A 278 -0.75 -3.07 21.72
C ASP A 278 -2.03 -2.77 20.92
N GLY A 279 -2.53 -1.51 20.91
CA GLY A 279 -3.73 -1.15 20.17
C GLY A 279 -4.48 0.07 20.66
N ILE A 280 -5.76 0.13 20.30
CA ILE A 280 -6.64 1.24 20.65
C ILE A 280 -8.02 0.75 21.10
N ARG A 281 -8.54 1.27 22.21
CA ARG A 281 -9.91 1.05 22.66
C ARG A 281 -10.75 2.28 22.37
N LEU A 282 -11.95 2.04 21.81
CA LEU A 282 -13.00 3.02 21.66
C LEU A 282 -14.21 2.61 22.49
N THR A 283 -14.77 3.58 23.21
CA THR A 283 -16.06 3.47 23.90
C THR A 283 -17.00 4.57 23.44
N SER A 284 -18.25 4.23 23.20
CA SER A 284 -19.32 5.17 22.84
C SER A 284 -20.61 4.81 23.55
N ASP A 285 -21.45 5.78 23.82
CA ASP A 285 -22.83 5.59 24.28
C ASP A 285 -23.86 5.63 23.13
N GLY A 286 -23.39 5.89 21.90
CA GLY A 286 -24.23 6.03 20.70
C GLY A 286 -24.78 7.43 20.48
N HIS A 287 -24.58 8.36 21.42
CA HIS A 287 -25.02 9.76 21.31
C HIS A 287 -23.88 10.63 20.76
N LEU A 288 -23.66 10.54 19.45
CA LEU A 288 -22.58 11.29 18.82
C LEU A 288 -22.96 12.77 18.64
N ARG A 289 -21.96 13.64 18.82
CA ARG A 289 -22.08 15.09 18.61
C ARG A 289 -21.64 15.45 17.20
N ALA A 290 -22.23 16.53 16.66
CA ALA A 290 -21.76 17.11 15.41
C ALA A 290 -20.31 17.57 15.53
N VAL A 291 -19.53 17.30 14.51
CA VAL A 291 -18.12 17.70 14.42
C VAL A 291 -17.93 18.80 13.37
N SER A 292 -16.81 19.52 13.46
CA SER A 292 -16.44 20.50 12.44
C SER A 292 -16.30 19.82 11.06
N PRO A 293 -16.53 20.56 9.94
CA PRO A 293 -16.39 19.99 8.59
C PRO A 293 -15.03 19.31 8.40
N ILE A 294 -15.06 18.05 7.99
CA ILE A 294 -13.86 17.24 7.75
C ILE A 294 -13.42 17.48 6.30
N ARG A 295 -12.13 17.79 6.12
CA ARG A 295 -11.50 17.90 4.80
C ARG A 295 -10.52 16.74 4.62
N THR A 296 -10.70 16.00 3.53
CA THR A 296 -9.74 14.96 3.15
C THR A 296 -8.46 15.58 2.59
N ALA A 297 -7.32 14.97 2.92
CA ALA A 297 -6.01 15.40 2.46
C ALA A 297 -5.03 14.20 2.48
N PRO A 298 -3.91 14.27 1.73
CA PRO A 298 -2.81 13.31 1.86
C PRO A 298 -2.33 13.18 3.31
N TYR A 299 -1.81 12.00 3.66
CA TYR A 299 -1.31 11.74 5.01
C TYR A 299 -0.26 12.81 5.46
N PRO A 300 -0.31 13.31 6.69
CA PRO A 300 -1.14 12.85 7.81
C PRO A 300 -2.56 13.49 7.88
N GLY A 301 -3.08 14.01 6.78
CA GLY A 301 -4.44 14.51 6.69
C GLY A 301 -5.49 13.39 6.83
N PHE A 302 -6.77 13.79 6.78
CA PHE A 302 -7.86 12.82 6.91
C PHE A 302 -7.98 11.97 5.63
N PRO A 303 -7.93 10.60 5.74
CA PRO A 303 -7.91 9.73 4.56
C PRO A 303 -9.28 9.70 3.87
N THR A 304 -9.28 9.78 2.52
CA THR A 304 -10.49 9.66 1.69
C THR A 304 -11.20 8.32 1.90
N ASP A 305 -10.46 7.25 2.15
CA ASP A 305 -11.01 5.91 2.38
C ASP A 305 -11.89 5.82 3.64
N ALA A 306 -11.63 6.66 4.65
CA ALA A 306 -12.44 6.72 5.87
C ALA A 306 -13.64 7.69 5.76
N GLN A 307 -13.77 8.42 4.66
CA GLN A 307 -14.85 9.41 4.48
C GLN A 307 -16.24 8.78 4.57
N ALA A 308 -16.47 7.67 3.87
CA ALA A 308 -17.76 6.99 3.85
C ALA A 308 -18.17 6.49 5.25
N CYS A 309 -17.21 5.99 6.03
CA CYS A 309 -17.47 5.47 7.37
C CYS A 309 -17.91 6.56 8.34
N LEU A 310 -17.33 7.75 8.26
CA LEU A 310 -17.66 8.87 9.16
C LEU A 310 -18.87 9.69 8.70
N LEU A 311 -19.23 9.66 7.42
CA LEU A 311 -20.40 10.34 6.90
C LEU A 311 -21.68 9.85 7.59
N TYR A 312 -21.79 8.55 7.85
CA TYR A 312 -22.95 7.95 8.51
C TYR A 312 -22.89 7.99 10.04
N THR A 313 -21.73 8.29 10.62
CA THR A 313 -21.57 8.44 12.07
C THR A 313 -21.76 9.89 12.55
N SER A 314 -21.82 10.86 11.63
CA SER A 314 -22.11 12.25 11.98
C SER A 314 -23.62 12.48 11.93
N PRO A 315 -24.26 12.99 13.00
CA PRO A 315 -25.62 13.40 12.92
C PRO A 315 -25.78 14.54 11.88
N SER A 316 -26.68 14.35 10.97
CA SER A 316 -27.01 15.33 9.93
C SER A 316 -27.75 16.53 10.51
#